data_f76d6580c35f81eac4a18540bd785302
#
_entry.id   f76d6580c35f81eac4a18540bd785302
#
_cell.length_a   1.000
_cell.length_b   1.000
_cell.length_c   1.000
_cell.angle_alpha   90.00
_cell.angle_beta   90.00
_cell.angle_gamma   90.00
#
_symmetry.space_group_name_H-M   'P 1'
#
loop_
_entity.id
_entity.type
_entity.pdbx_description
1 polymer ?
#
loop_
_entity_poly.entity_id
_entity_poly.type
_entity_poly.pdbx_seq_one_letter_code
_entity_poly.pdbx_strand_id
1 'polypeptide(L)'
;MKVCKFEKIKDEDDIKQVINCIRQEHPYVAVLPVLTQLQEWMQAISASWFHEEDEASHTTVNAIEEYCYSLTNHLITEPQLNQDMKIRIRECIKKIHALVEDKADLLIDKTIKAEIYGLSSDLFTYSLRQQGFHAQTLDTGKFMQIIL
;
A
#
# COMPACT_ATOMS: atom_id res chain seq x y z
N MET A 1 -9.28 20.82 -5.72
CA MET A 1 -8.33 19.72 -5.46
C MET A 1 -8.22 18.84 -6.69
N LYS A 2 -7.00 18.58 -7.13
CA LYS A 2 -6.74 17.68 -8.27
C LYS A 2 -6.53 16.27 -7.76
N VAL A 3 -7.15 15.28 -8.40
CA VAL A 3 -6.96 13.85 -8.09
C VAL A 3 -6.09 13.24 -9.19
N CYS A 4 -4.97 12.66 -8.80
CA CYS A 4 -4.05 12.00 -9.72
C CYS A 4 -3.93 10.52 -9.33
N LYS A 5 -4.21 9.65 -10.30
CA LYS A 5 -4.01 8.21 -10.14
C LYS A 5 -2.74 7.82 -10.90
N PHE A 6 -1.80 7.23 -10.18
CA PHE A 6 -0.57 6.73 -10.77
C PHE A 6 -0.61 5.21 -10.81
N GLU A 7 -0.58 4.65 -12.00
CA GLU A 7 -0.58 3.21 -12.23
C GLU A 7 0.79 2.76 -12.74
N LYS A 8 1.03 1.47 -12.69
CA LYS A 8 2.27 0.84 -13.17
C LYS A 8 3.53 1.35 -12.47
N ILE A 9 3.44 1.62 -11.19
CA ILE A 9 4.60 1.96 -10.37
C ILE A 9 5.35 0.65 -10.07
N LYS A 10 6.53 0.49 -10.68
CA LYS A 10 7.28 -0.77 -10.66
C LYS A 10 8.46 -0.77 -9.70
N ASP A 11 9.15 0.37 -9.57
CA ASP A 11 10.40 0.45 -8.82
C ASP A 11 10.53 1.79 -8.10
N GLU A 12 11.66 1.98 -7.42
CA GLU A 12 11.94 3.20 -6.67
C GLU A 12 12.00 4.44 -7.56
N ASP A 13 12.50 4.29 -8.79
CA ASP A 13 12.60 5.40 -9.72
C ASP A 13 11.22 5.90 -10.11
N ASP A 14 10.28 4.99 -10.34
CA ASP A 14 8.88 5.34 -10.60
C ASP A 14 8.27 6.07 -9.41
N ILE A 15 8.54 5.62 -8.19
CA ILE A 15 8.07 6.28 -6.96
C ILE A 15 8.63 7.71 -6.87
N LYS A 16 9.92 7.88 -7.14
CA LYS A 16 10.56 9.20 -7.15
C LYS A 16 9.96 10.13 -8.19
N GLN A 17 9.62 9.61 -9.36
CA GLN A 17 8.94 10.38 -10.41
C GLN A 17 7.55 10.83 -9.96
N VAL A 18 6.79 9.95 -9.30
CA VAL A 18 5.48 10.31 -8.74
C VAL A 18 5.63 11.44 -7.72
N ILE A 19 6.61 11.34 -6.83
CA ILE A 19 6.89 12.37 -5.82
C ILE A 19 7.24 13.70 -6.51
N ASN A 20 8.04 13.69 -7.56
CA ASN A 20 8.38 14.89 -8.32
C ASN A 20 7.14 15.51 -8.98
N CYS A 21 6.24 14.70 -9.53
CA CYS A 21 4.97 15.17 -10.08
C CYS A 21 4.12 15.85 -9.02
N ILE A 22 4.02 15.26 -7.84
CA ILE A 22 3.29 15.84 -6.71
C ILE A 22 3.90 17.19 -6.33
N ARG A 23 5.21 17.28 -6.30
CA ARG A 23 5.92 18.53 -5.99
C ARG A 23 5.59 19.64 -6.96
N GLN A 24 5.41 19.34 -8.26
CA GLN A 24 5.07 20.30 -9.30
C GLN A 24 3.58 20.69 -9.26
N GLU A 25 2.71 19.79 -8.88
CA GLU A 25 1.26 20.00 -8.85
C GLU A 25 0.75 20.59 -7.52
N HIS A 26 1.66 20.86 -6.61
CA HIS A 26 1.40 21.49 -5.33
C HIS A 26 0.48 22.72 -5.48
N PRO A 27 -0.42 23.06 -4.51
CA PRO A 27 -0.44 22.55 -3.12
C PRO A 27 -1.50 21.48 -2.82
N TYR A 28 -2.45 21.21 -3.68
CA TYR A 28 -3.60 20.37 -3.33
C TYR A 28 -3.78 19.23 -4.33
N VAL A 29 -3.13 18.12 -4.05
CA VAL A 29 -3.21 16.91 -4.89
C VAL A 29 -3.60 15.72 -4.02
N ALA A 30 -4.59 14.97 -4.47
CA ALA A 30 -4.87 13.64 -3.92
C ALA A 30 -4.24 12.59 -4.84
N VAL A 31 -3.52 11.65 -4.26
CA VAL A 31 -2.79 10.62 -5.00
C VAL A 31 -3.29 9.25 -4.60
N LEU A 32 -3.55 8.42 -5.59
CA LEU A 32 -3.84 7.01 -5.39
C LEU A 32 -2.73 6.20 -6.04
N PRO A 33 -1.70 5.81 -5.28
CA PRO A 33 -0.60 5.05 -5.85
C PRO A 33 -0.97 3.57 -6.00
N VAL A 34 -0.70 3.00 -7.16
CA VAL A 34 -0.92 1.58 -7.43
C VAL A 34 0.42 0.93 -7.74
N LEU A 35 0.94 0.19 -6.77
CA LEU A 35 2.19 -0.55 -6.92
C LEU A 35 1.91 -1.86 -7.65
N THR A 36 2.50 -2.03 -8.83
CA THR A 36 2.26 -3.17 -9.71
C THR A 36 2.51 -4.51 -9.02
N GLN A 37 3.60 -4.63 -8.28
CA GLN A 37 3.95 -5.87 -7.60
C GLN A 37 2.93 -6.25 -6.52
N LEU A 38 2.46 -5.27 -5.75
CA LEU A 38 1.44 -5.51 -4.73
C LEU A 38 0.12 -5.93 -5.36
N GLN A 39 -0.25 -5.34 -6.48
CA GLN A 39 -1.46 -5.71 -7.21
C GLN A 39 -1.42 -7.14 -7.70
N GLU A 40 -0.29 -7.59 -8.24
CA GLU A 40 -0.10 -8.98 -8.67
C GLU A 40 -0.21 -9.95 -7.49
N TRP A 41 0.39 -9.63 -6.36
CA TRP A 41 0.32 -10.48 -5.17
C TRP A 41 -1.08 -10.50 -4.55
N MET A 42 -1.83 -9.40 -4.58
CA MET A 42 -3.23 -9.41 -4.15
C MET A 42 -4.06 -10.42 -4.97
N GLN A 43 -3.86 -10.42 -6.28
CA GLN A 43 -4.53 -11.38 -7.17
C GLN A 43 -4.13 -12.82 -6.86
N ALA A 44 -2.84 -13.05 -6.59
CA ALA A 44 -2.34 -14.38 -6.23
C ALA A 44 -2.93 -14.87 -4.90
N ILE A 45 -3.05 -13.99 -3.90
CA ILE A 45 -3.68 -14.35 -2.61
C ILE A 45 -5.13 -14.73 -2.82
N SER A 46 -5.89 -13.95 -3.57
CA SER A 46 -7.29 -14.25 -3.86
C SER A 46 -7.44 -15.61 -4.54
N ALA A 47 -6.63 -15.89 -5.56
CA ALA A 47 -6.67 -17.15 -6.28
C ALA A 47 -6.35 -18.34 -5.36
N SER A 48 -5.28 -18.25 -4.57
CA SER A 48 -4.89 -19.33 -3.66
C SER A 48 -5.90 -19.53 -2.52
N TRP A 49 -6.51 -18.44 -2.03
CA TRP A 49 -7.54 -18.54 -0.99
C TRP A 49 -8.79 -19.29 -1.49
N PHE A 50 -9.26 -18.98 -2.70
CA PHE A 50 -10.41 -19.68 -3.30
C PHE A 50 -10.12 -21.15 -3.59
N HIS A 51 -8.86 -21.52 -3.84
CA HIS A 51 -8.44 -22.90 -4.03
C HIS A 51 -8.01 -23.60 -2.74
N GLU A 52 -8.23 -22.96 -1.59
CA GLU A 52 -7.87 -23.48 -0.27
C GLU A 52 -6.38 -23.81 -0.12
N GLU A 53 -5.52 -23.07 -0.82
CA GLU A 53 -4.06 -23.19 -0.76
C GLU A 53 -3.51 -22.18 0.28
N ASP A 54 -3.82 -22.40 1.56
CA ASP A 54 -3.51 -21.44 2.62
C ASP A 54 -2.01 -21.19 2.78
N GLU A 55 -1.19 -22.22 2.65
CA GLU A 55 0.27 -22.06 2.74
C GLU A 55 0.79 -21.14 1.65
N ALA A 56 0.31 -21.30 0.42
CA ALA A 56 0.67 -20.43 -0.70
C ALA A 56 0.23 -18.99 -0.44
N SER A 57 -0.96 -18.79 0.13
CA SER A 57 -1.44 -17.46 0.50
C SER A 57 -0.54 -16.80 1.53
N HIS A 58 -0.18 -17.51 2.60
CA HIS A 58 0.70 -16.99 3.65
C HIS A 58 2.10 -16.69 3.13
N THR A 59 2.62 -17.49 2.22
CA THR A 59 3.92 -17.25 1.57
C THR A 59 3.89 -15.96 0.77
N THR A 60 2.81 -15.71 0.03
CA THR A 60 2.65 -14.46 -0.73
C THR A 60 2.54 -13.26 0.20
N VAL A 61 1.82 -13.38 1.31
CA VAL A 61 1.72 -12.30 2.31
C VAL A 61 3.11 -11.97 2.88
N ASN A 62 3.93 -12.97 3.16
CA ASN A 62 5.31 -12.76 3.63
C ASN A 62 6.16 -12.04 2.59
N ALA A 63 5.98 -12.35 1.30
CA ALA A 63 6.66 -11.64 0.21
C ALA A 63 6.26 -10.17 0.17
N ILE A 64 4.99 -9.85 0.40
CA ILE A 64 4.51 -8.47 0.51
C ILE A 64 5.22 -7.75 1.65
N GLU A 65 5.35 -8.40 2.80
CA GLU A 65 6.04 -7.83 3.96
C GLU A 65 7.48 -7.45 3.65
N GLU A 66 8.25 -8.36 3.07
CA GLU A 66 9.65 -8.12 2.72
C GLU A 66 9.81 -7.00 1.71
N TYR A 67 8.95 -6.98 0.69
CA TYR A 67 8.93 -5.95 -0.33
C TYR A 67 8.68 -4.57 0.28
N CYS A 68 7.69 -4.46 1.16
CA CYS A 68 7.36 -3.20 1.82
C CYS A 68 8.47 -2.72 2.76
N TYR A 69 9.12 -3.63 3.49
CA TYR A 69 10.29 -3.27 4.31
C TYR A 69 11.46 -2.78 3.45
N SER A 70 11.71 -3.42 2.33
CA SER A 70 12.77 -3.01 1.41
C SER A 70 12.51 -1.61 0.85
N LEU A 71 11.29 -1.34 0.38
CA LEU A 71 10.91 0.00 -0.09
C LEU A 71 11.05 1.05 1.01
N THR A 72 10.62 0.72 2.23
CA THR A 72 10.72 1.62 3.37
C THR A 72 12.17 1.99 3.64
N ASN A 73 13.07 1.02 3.64
CA ASN A 73 14.49 1.27 3.88
C ASN A 73 15.13 2.15 2.81
N HIS A 74 14.68 2.05 1.57
CA HIS A 74 15.22 2.85 0.47
C HIS A 74 14.62 4.26 0.40
N LEU A 75 13.33 4.41 0.73
CA LEU A 75 12.59 5.66 0.53
C LEU A 75 12.53 6.52 1.78
N ILE A 76 12.50 5.92 2.96
CA ILE A 76 12.28 6.62 4.23
C ILE A 76 13.52 6.43 5.11
N THR A 77 14.45 7.38 5.01
CA THR A 77 15.72 7.33 5.72
C THR A 77 15.68 8.02 7.07
N GLU A 78 14.69 8.88 7.33
CA GLU A 78 14.50 9.50 8.65
C GLU A 78 14.12 8.40 9.66
N PRO A 79 14.88 8.23 10.77
CA PRO A 79 14.73 7.07 11.66
C PRO A 79 13.34 6.87 12.25
N GLN A 80 12.69 7.94 12.70
CA GLN A 80 11.38 7.82 13.34
C GLN A 80 10.30 7.45 12.31
N LEU A 81 10.29 8.11 11.15
CA LEU A 81 9.34 7.79 10.08
C LEU A 81 9.55 6.38 9.54
N ASN A 82 10.80 5.94 9.41
CA ASN A 82 11.13 4.57 9.01
C ASN A 82 10.56 3.55 10.01
N GLN A 83 10.76 3.79 11.30
CA GLN A 83 10.25 2.92 12.36
C GLN A 83 8.72 2.88 12.35
N ASP A 84 8.07 4.03 12.26
CA ASP A 84 6.61 4.13 12.24
C ASP A 84 6.02 3.39 11.04
N MET A 85 6.64 3.51 9.86
CA MET A 85 6.20 2.78 8.69
C MET A 85 6.35 1.28 8.85
N LYS A 86 7.43 0.81 9.45
CA LYS A 86 7.64 -0.62 9.72
C LYS A 86 6.59 -1.19 10.68
N ILE A 87 6.17 -0.41 11.67
CA ILE A 87 5.08 -0.80 12.57
C ILE A 87 3.77 -0.93 11.78
N ARG A 88 3.47 0.02 10.89
CA ARG A 88 2.28 -0.04 10.03
C ARG A 88 2.29 -1.26 9.13
N ILE A 89 3.43 -1.57 8.52
CA ILE A 89 3.59 -2.77 7.69
C ILE A 89 3.27 -4.01 8.51
N ARG A 90 3.86 -4.14 9.68
CA ARG A 90 3.67 -5.30 10.55
C ARG A 90 2.20 -5.49 10.94
N GLU A 91 1.52 -4.41 11.31
CA GLU A 91 0.10 -4.46 11.66
C GLU A 91 -0.77 -4.89 10.48
N CYS A 92 -0.50 -4.35 9.29
CA CYS A 92 -1.20 -4.71 8.06
C CYS A 92 -1.01 -6.20 7.73
N ILE A 93 0.22 -6.69 7.80
CA ILE A 93 0.55 -8.08 7.50
C ILE A 93 -0.16 -9.03 8.47
N LYS A 94 -0.21 -8.71 9.75
CA LYS A 94 -0.96 -9.51 10.73
C LYS A 94 -2.44 -9.60 10.37
N LYS A 95 -3.05 -8.50 9.97
CA LYS A 95 -4.46 -8.48 9.56
C LYS A 95 -4.69 -9.36 8.34
N ILE A 96 -3.80 -9.29 7.34
CA ILE A 96 -3.95 -10.07 6.11
C ILE A 96 -3.81 -11.56 6.41
N HIS A 97 -2.85 -11.97 7.23
CA HIS A 97 -2.73 -13.38 7.64
C HIS A 97 -4.00 -13.88 8.34
N ALA A 98 -4.59 -13.07 9.21
CA ALA A 98 -5.84 -13.41 9.88
C ALA A 98 -7.01 -13.54 8.89
N LEU A 99 -7.09 -12.65 7.89
CA LEU A 99 -8.11 -12.72 6.85
C LEU A 99 -7.98 -13.97 6.00
N VAL A 100 -6.78 -14.39 5.68
CA VAL A 100 -6.52 -15.63 4.90
C VAL A 100 -7.07 -16.85 5.66
N GLU A 101 -6.98 -16.87 6.97
CA GLU A 101 -7.46 -17.98 7.78
C GLU A 101 -8.97 -17.94 8.05
N ASP A 102 -9.62 -16.80 7.88
CA ASP A 102 -11.05 -16.66 8.10
C ASP A 102 -11.83 -17.07 6.84
N LYS A 103 -12.25 -18.34 6.81
CA LYS A 103 -12.98 -18.91 5.68
C LYS A 103 -14.44 -18.45 5.57
N ALA A 104 -14.94 -17.74 6.58
CA ALA A 104 -16.30 -17.21 6.58
C ALA A 104 -16.41 -15.83 5.93
N ASP A 105 -15.30 -15.13 5.68
CA ASP A 105 -15.30 -13.80 5.10
C ASP A 105 -15.41 -13.88 3.57
N LEU A 106 -16.63 -13.71 3.06
CA LEU A 106 -16.91 -13.70 1.63
C LEU A 106 -16.44 -12.42 0.92
N LEU A 107 -16.04 -11.39 1.69
CA LEU A 107 -15.54 -10.12 1.17
C LEU A 107 -14.03 -10.00 1.25
N ILE A 108 -13.33 -11.12 1.36
CA ILE A 108 -11.89 -11.16 1.56
C ILE A 108 -11.12 -10.35 0.51
N ASP A 109 -11.49 -10.47 -0.76
CA ASP A 109 -10.83 -9.71 -1.84
C ASP A 109 -10.89 -8.21 -1.60
N LYS A 110 -12.07 -7.71 -1.25
CA LYS A 110 -12.31 -6.29 -1.01
C LYS A 110 -11.55 -5.81 0.22
N THR A 111 -11.52 -6.62 1.27
CA THR A 111 -10.86 -6.28 2.53
C THR A 111 -9.35 -6.26 2.38
N ILE A 112 -8.76 -7.26 1.73
CA ILE A 112 -7.32 -7.31 1.45
C ILE A 112 -6.91 -6.13 0.56
N LYS A 113 -7.70 -5.83 -0.47
CA LYS A 113 -7.45 -4.71 -1.38
C LYS A 113 -7.41 -3.38 -0.62
N ALA A 114 -8.36 -3.16 0.29
CA ALA A 114 -8.38 -1.95 1.12
C ALA A 114 -7.14 -1.84 2.01
N GLU A 115 -6.72 -2.94 2.64
CA GLU A 115 -5.53 -2.98 3.49
C GLU A 115 -4.25 -2.67 2.69
N ILE A 116 -4.09 -3.28 1.52
CA ILE A 116 -2.91 -3.09 0.68
C ILE A 116 -2.85 -1.68 0.09
N TYR A 117 -3.98 -1.13 -0.36
CA TYR A 117 -4.02 0.25 -0.84
C TYR A 117 -3.74 1.25 0.27
N GLY A 118 -4.25 0.99 1.48
CA GLY A 118 -3.94 1.80 2.65
C GLY A 118 -2.44 1.79 2.96
N LEU A 119 -1.81 0.63 2.88
CA LEU A 119 -0.38 0.48 3.10
C LEU A 119 0.45 1.24 2.05
N SER A 120 0.06 1.13 0.77
CA SER A 120 0.71 1.87 -0.33
C SER A 120 0.59 3.39 -0.11
N SER A 121 -0.59 3.85 0.29
CA SER A 121 -0.83 5.28 0.57
C SER A 121 0.00 5.76 1.75
N ASP A 122 0.13 4.96 2.80
CA ASP A 122 0.97 5.29 3.96
C ASP A 122 2.44 5.40 3.56
N LEU A 123 2.93 4.50 2.71
CA LEU A 123 4.31 4.55 2.23
C LEU A 123 4.60 5.88 1.51
N PHE A 124 3.72 6.31 0.63
CA PHE A 124 3.84 7.59 -0.07
C PHE A 124 3.71 8.78 0.90
N THR A 125 2.78 8.70 1.84
CA THR A 125 2.56 9.75 2.85
C THR A 125 3.83 9.98 3.68
N TYR A 126 4.44 8.91 4.19
CA TYR A 126 5.67 9.02 4.98
C TYR A 126 6.85 9.50 4.14
N SER A 127 6.95 9.05 2.89
CA SER A 127 7.99 9.52 1.97
C SER A 127 7.87 11.03 1.70
N LEU A 128 6.65 11.53 1.53
CA LEU A 128 6.38 12.96 1.34
C LEU A 128 6.66 13.77 2.60
N ARG A 129 6.28 13.26 3.77
CA ARG A 129 6.57 13.91 5.06
C ARG A 129 8.06 14.08 5.28
N GLN A 130 8.85 13.07 4.95
CA GLN A 130 10.31 13.14 5.04
C GLN A 130 10.87 14.29 4.21
N GLN A 131 10.25 14.60 3.09
CA GLN A 131 10.66 15.71 2.22
C GLN A 131 10.06 17.07 2.61
N GLY A 132 9.35 17.13 3.73
CA GLY A 132 8.81 18.38 4.26
C GLY A 132 7.40 18.71 3.79
N PHE A 133 6.72 17.83 3.07
CA PHE A 133 5.34 18.05 2.66
C PHE A 133 4.36 17.76 3.81
N HIS A 134 3.29 18.53 3.85
CA HIS A 134 2.14 18.25 4.73
C HIS A 134 1.24 17.23 4.05
N ALA A 135 1.57 15.95 4.24
CA ALA A 135 0.85 14.84 3.63
C ALA A 135 0.05 14.06 4.67
N GLN A 136 -1.13 13.61 4.27
CA GLN A 136 -2.00 12.78 5.10
C GLN A 136 -2.56 11.63 4.26
N THR A 137 -2.68 10.46 4.88
CA THR A 137 -3.40 9.34 4.29
C THR A 137 -4.89 9.52 4.54
N LEU A 138 -5.67 9.49 3.47
CA LEU A 138 -7.13 9.51 3.57
C LEU A 138 -7.66 8.08 3.73
N ASP A 139 -8.79 7.96 4.42
CA ASP A 139 -9.51 6.69 4.48
C ASP A 139 -9.93 6.30 3.06
N THR A 140 -9.36 5.22 2.54
CA THR A 140 -9.60 4.77 1.17
C THR A 140 -11.07 4.49 0.89
N GLY A 141 -11.81 3.98 1.89
CA GLY A 141 -13.25 3.74 1.76
C GLY A 141 -14.04 5.03 1.54
N LYS A 142 -13.77 6.05 2.35
CA LYS A 142 -14.39 7.37 2.22
C LYS A 142 -13.97 8.09 0.95
N PHE A 143 -12.69 8.02 0.62
CA PHE A 143 -12.14 8.64 -0.58
C PHE A 143 -12.78 8.05 -1.85
N MET A 144 -12.92 6.73 -1.93
CA MET A 144 -13.55 6.07 -3.06
C MET A 144 -15.03 6.43 -3.18
N GLN A 145 -15.73 6.65 -2.07
CA GLN A 145 -17.12 7.11 -2.08
C GLN A 145 -17.26 8.51 -2.67
N ILE A 146 -16.29 9.38 -2.45
CA ILE A 146 -16.30 10.75 -2.98
C ILE A 146 -16.06 10.74 -4.50
N ILE A 147 -15.22 9.84 -5.00
CA ILE A 147 -14.89 9.75 -6.42
C ILE A 147 -16.01 9.07 -7.23
N LEU A 148 -16.65 8.10 -6.65
CA LEU A 148 -17.73 7.37 -7.29
C LEU A 148 -19.06 8.12 -7.28
#